data_c6592d9bfa20db55c5aa687c39af0145
#
_entry.id   c6592d9bfa20db55c5aa687c39af0145
#
_cell.length_a   1.000
_cell.length_b   1.000
_cell.length_c   1.000
_cell.angle_alpha   90.00
_cell.angle_beta   90.00
_cell.angle_gamma   90.00
#
_symmetry.space_group_name_H-M   'P 1'
#
loop_
_entity.id
_entity.type
_entity.pdbx_description
1 polymer ?
#
loop_
_entity_poly.entity_id
_entity_poly.type
_entity_poly.pdbx_seq_one_letter_code
_entity_poly.pdbx_strand_id
1 'polypeptide(L)'
;MAKLDHTIIIHAPLEKVFKFMADPHNLPEIWPAMLEVRNVTANPNGGSDFEWTYNMAGMHFDGASETAEYIPNKRYITRSKKGIDSRFCWEYENIAEGMRLHLEVEYKVPIPLIGKLAEVVIIKQNDHEANNMLHNLKDRMEIQVPITA
;
A
#
# COMPACT_ATOMS: atom_id res chain seq x y z
N MET A 1 9.47 15.92 -2.96
CA MET A 1 8.79 14.62 -2.74
C MET A 1 7.33 14.86 -2.42
N ALA A 2 6.45 14.14 -3.07
CA ALA A 2 5.04 14.13 -2.69
C ALA A 2 4.83 13.26 -1.46
N LYS A 3 3.84 13.60 -0.64
CA LYS A 3 3.52 12.88 0.59
C LYS A 3 2.05 12.55 0.65
N LEU A 4 1.73 11.35 1.10
CA LEU A 4 0.37 10.93 1.43
C LEU A 4 0.36 10.49 2.89
N ASP A 5 -0.71 10.81 3.59
CA ASP A 5 -0.90 10.45 5.00
C ASP A 5 -2.38 10.16 5.23
N HIS A 6 -2.69 8.91 5.51
CA HIS A 6 -4.05 8.46 5.74
C HIS A 6 -4.12 7.52 6.93
N THR A 7 -5.19 7.63 7.68
CA THR A 7 -5.51 6.74 8.80
C THR A 7 -6.91 6.18 8.60
N ILE A 8 -7.08 4.88 8.83
CA ILE A 8 -8.38 4.23 8.74
C ILE A 8 -8.58 3.30 9.93
N ILE A 9 -9.82 3.22 10.42
CA ILE A 9 -10.23 2.26 11.44
C ILE A 9 -10.90 1.08 10.75
N ILE A 10 -10.42 -0.13 11.03
CA ILE A 10 -10.94 -1.36 10.47
C ILE A 10 -11.47 -2.22 11.62
N HIS A 11 -12.74 -2.62 11.53
CA HIS A 11 -13.40 -3.45 12.55
C HIS A 11 -13.10 -4.92 12.27
N ALA A 12 -11.84 -5.29 12.44
CA ALA A 12 -11.32 -6.63 12.26
C ALA A 12 -10.09 -6.83 13.13
N PRO A 13 -9.69 -8.08 13.41
CA PRO A 13 -8.47 -8.34 14.16
C PRO A 13 -7.24 -7.80 13.43
N LEU A 14 -6.35 -7.15 14.16
CA LEU A 14 -5.12 -6.59 13.61
C LEU A 14 -4.30 -7.65 12.88
N GLU A 15 -4.19 -8.84 13.43
CA GLU A 15 -3.41 -9.94 12.86
C GLU A 15 -3.93 -10.34 11.48
N LYS A 16 -5.25 -10.30 11.28
CA LYS A 16 -5.87 -10.59 9.99
C LYS A 16 -5.48 -9.55 8.94
N VAL A 17 -5.53 -8.28 9.30
CA VAL A 17 -5.18 -7.17 8.41
C VAL A 17 -3.68 -7.20 8.08
N PHE A 18 -2.85 -7.38 9.09
CA PHE A 18 -1.40 -7.46 8.92
C PHE A 18 -1.01 -8.61 8.00
N LYS A 19 -1.57 -9.80 8.23
CA LYS A 19 -1.29 -10.98 7.41
C LYS A 19 -1.67 -10.76 5.95
N PHE A 20 -2.82 -10.14 5.70
CA PHE A 20 -3.26 -9.82 4.35
C PHE A 20 -2.29 -8.85 3.67
N MET A 21 -1.93 -7.77 4.35
CA MET A 21 -1.04 -6.74 3.81
C MET A 21 0.42 -7.18 3.70
N ALA A 22 0.84 -8.17 4.47
CA ALA A 22 2.20 -8.67 4.42
C ALA A 22 2.49 -9.50 3.16
N ASP A 23 1.46 -9.96 2.46
CA ASP A 23 1.59 -10.66 1.20
C ASP A 23 1.41 -9.69 0.02
N PRO A 24 2.49 -9.34 -0.71
CA PRO A 24 2.39 -8.38 -1.81
C PRO A 24 1.45 -8.80 -2.93
N HIS A 25 1.19 -10.10 -3.09
CA HIS A 25 0.23 -10.61 -4.09
C HIS A 25 -1.17 -10.06 -3.86
N ASN A 26 -1.50 -9.66 -2.64
CA ASN A 26 -2.80 -9.12 -2.29
C ASN A 26 -2.98 -7.64 -2.67
N LEU A 27 -1.90 -6.91 -2.95
CA LEU A 27 -1.98 -5.48 -3.28
C LEU A 27 -2.86 -5.18 -4.49
N PRO A 28 -2.75 -5.89 -5.61
CA PRO A 28 -3.64 -5.64 -6.75
C PRO A 28 -5.13 -5.87 -6.44
N GLU A 29 -5.45 -6.67 -5.44
CA GLU A 29 -6.84 -6.96 -5.07
C GLU A 29 -7.55 -5.78 -4.41
N ILE A 30 -6.80 -4.88 -3.81
CA ILE A 30 -7.36 -3.71 -3.13
C ILE A 30 -6.95 -2.39 -3.79
N TRP A 31 -5.93 -2.42 -4.64
CA TRP A 31 -5.32 -1.23 -5.23
C TRP A 31 -5.34 -1.32 -6.75
N PRO A 32 -6.38 -0.75 -7.40
CA PRO A 32 -6.54 -0.86 -8.86
C PRO A 32 -5.36 -0.33 -9.68
N ALA A 33 -4.66 0.69 -9.17
CA ALA A 33 -3.49 1.24 -9.87
C ALA A 33 -2.28 0.31 -9.84
N MET A 34 -2.21 -0.62 -8.88
CA MET A 34 -1.19 -1.67 -8.82
C MET A 34 -1.64 -2.81 -9.73
N LEU A 35 -1.18 -2.78 -10.97
CA LEU A 35 -1.67 -3.69 -12.02
C LEU A 35 -1.17 -5.12 -11.85
N GLU A 36 0.07 -5.28 -11.38
CA GLU A 36 0.71 -6.58 -11.26
C GLU A 36 1.77 -6.55 -10.16
N VAL A 37 1.85 -7.65 -9.43
CA VAL A 37 2.94 -7.97 -8.52
C VAL A 37 3.52 -9.30 -8.95
N ARG A 38 4.84 -9.39 -9.04
CA ARG A 38 5.54 -10.58 -9.52
C ARG A 38 6.89 -10.76 -8.84
N ASN A 39 7.47 -11.94 -8.99
CA ASN A 39 8.81 -12.26 -8.46
C ASN A 39 8.95 -11.94 -6.98
N VAL A 40 7.96 -12.34 -6.21
CA VAL A 40 7.93 -12.15 -4.76
C VAL A 40 8.94 -13.07 -4.10
N THR A 41 9.87 -12.49 -3.34
CA THR A 41 10.92 -13.23 -2.65
C THR A 41 10.87 -12.89 -1.16
N ALA A 42 10.81 -13.90 -0.30
CA ALA A 42 10.82 -13.68 1.13
C ALA A 42 12.15 -13.04 1.58
N ASN A 43 12.04 -11.99 2.40
CA ASN A 43 13.19 -11.34 2.99
C ASN A 43 13.59 -12.10 4.27
N PRO A 44 14.89 -12.43 4.49
CA PRO A 44 15.31 -13.15 5.69
C PRO A 44 14.93 -12.47 7.01
N ASN A 45 14.80 -11.15 7.00
CA ASN A 45 14.45 -10.35 8.18
C ASN A 45 12.94 -10.10 8.33
N GLY A 46 12.14 -10.77 7.53
CA GLY A 46 10.69 -10.59 7.49
C GLY A 46 10.24 -9.75 6.29
N GLY A 47 8.97 -9.89 5.93
CA GLY A 47 8.42 -9.25 4.74
C GLY A 47 8.90 -9.89 3.45
N SER A 48 8.64 -9.24 2.34
CA SER A 48 9.00 -9.72 1.01
C SER A 48 9.50 -8.60 0.13
N ASP A 49 10.43 -8.94 -0.75
CA ASP A 49 10.84 -8.10 -1.85
C ASP A 49 10.04 -8.52 -3.08
N PHE A 50 9.67 -7.60 -3.94
CA PHE A 50 8.84 -7.91 -5.10
C PHE A 50 8.99 -6.89 -6.22
N GLU A 51 8.62 -7.30 -7.42
CA GLU A 51 8.52 -6.42 -8.58
C GLU A 51 7.07 -6.08 -8.85
N TRP A 52 6.84 -4.93 -9.47
CA TRP A 52 5.49 -4.43 -9.70
C TRP A 52 5.38 -3.64 -11.00
N THR A 53 4.15 -3.55 -11.50
CA THR A 53 3.74 -2.62 -12.55
C THR A 53 2.62 -1.75 -12.00
N TYR A 54 2.81 -0.45 -12.09
CA TYR A 54 1.91 0.55 -11.53
C TYR A 54 1.41 1.51 -12.61
N ASN A 55 0.13 1.89 -12.55
CA ASN A 55 -0.45 2.88 -13.43
C ASN A 55 -0.53 4.23 -12.72
N MET A 56 0.20 5.23 -13.23
CA MET A 56 0.11 6.60 -12.75
C MET A 56 -0.17 7.53 -13.92
N ALA A 57 -1.25 8.31 -13.82
CA ALA A 57 -1.66 9.24 -14.87
C ALA A 57 -1.83 8.58 -16.25
N GLY A 58 -2.32 7.34 -16.28
CA GLY A 58 -2.48 6.58 -17.53
C GLY A 58 -1.21 5.97 -18.08
N MET A 59 -0.07 6.16 -17.42
CA MET A 59 1.22 5.61 -17.84
C MET A 59 1.59 4.43 -16.96
N HIS A 60 2.20 3.39 -17.54
CA HIS A 60 2.64 2.20 -16.83
C HIS A 60 4.10 2.34 -16.43
N PHE A 61 4.40 2.04 -15.17
CA PHE A 61 5.74 2.06 -14.62
C PHE A 61 6.06 0.71 -14.00
N ASP A 62 7.19 0.14 -14.39
CA ASP A 62 7.72 -1.06 -13.78
C ASP A 62 8.73 -0.67 -12.69
N GLY A 63 8.72 -1.41 -11.61
CA GLY A 63 9.65 -1.16 -10.53
C GLY A 63 9.83 -2.38 -9.64
N ALA A 64 10.57 -2.17 -8.57
CA ALA A 64 10.81 -3.18 -7.54
C ALA A 64 10.88 -2.51 -6.17
N SER A 65 10.37 -3.21 -5.18
CA SER A 65 10.40 -2.77 -3.79
C SER A 65 11.11 -3.79 -2.91
N GLU A 66 11.78 -3.28 -1.88
CA GLU A 66 12.41 -4.12 -0.85
C GLU A 66 11.84 -3.77 0.52
N THR A 67 11.91 -4.72 1.43
CA THR A 67 11.56 -4.50 2.83
C THR A 67 12.66 -3.71 3.50
N ALA A 68 12.33 -2.54 4.06
CA ALA A 68 13.25 -1.72 4.84
C ALA A 68 13.13 -2.01 6.33
N GLU A 69 11.92 -2.29 6.82
CA GLU A 69 11.66 -2.65 8.21
C GLU A 69 10.44 -3.54 8.28
N TYR A 70 10.50 -4.56 9.13
CA TYR A 70 9.37 -5.48 9.34
C TYR A 70 9.30 -5.85 10.82
N ILE A 71 8.27 -5.31 11.49
CA ILE A 71 7.95 -5.64 12.87
C ILE A 71 6.54 -6.24 12.87
N PRO A 72 6.41 -7.56 13.07
CA PRO A 72 5.12 -8.24 12.99
C PRO A 72 4.03 -7.55 13.81
N ASN A 73 2.88 -7.31 13.19
CA ASN A 73 1.71 -6.70 13.81
C ASN A 73 1.92 -5.26 14.30
N LYS A 74 3.00 -4.59 13.88
CA LYS A 74 3.30 -3.21 14.29
C LYS A 74 3.65 -2.30 13.14
N ARG A 75 4.66 -2.66 12.34
CA ARG A 75 5.15 -1.78 11.30
C ARG A 75 5.75 -2.56 10.14
N TYR A 76 5.43 -2.12 8.95
CA TYR A 76 6.02 -2.64 7.73
C TYR A 76 6.42 -1.46 6.85
N ILE A 77 7.71 -1.33 6.56
CA ILE A 77 8.22 -0.27 5.70
C ILE A 77 8.84 -0.91 4.45
N THR A 78 8.41 -0.44 3.29
CA THR A 78 9.00 -0.80 2.01
C THR A 78 9.57 0.44 1.33
N ARG A 79 10.58 0.24 0.51
CA ARG A 79 11.14 1.30 -0.31
C ARG A 79 11.43 0.76 -1.71
N SER A 80 11.41 1.64 -2.69
CA SER A 80 11.70 1.25 -4.06
C SER A 80 13.20 0.96 -4.23
N LYS A 81 13.50 -0.07 -5.03
CA LYS A 81 14.85 -0.36 -5.52
C LYS A 81 15.05 0.21 -6.92
N LYS A 82 13.97 0.27 -7.69
CA LYS A 82 13.93 0.86 -9.03
C LYS A 82 12.50 1.23 -9.38
N GLY A 83 12.32 2.03 -10.41
CA GLY A 83 11.03 2.54 -10.84
C GLY A 83 10.70 3.84 -10.13
N ILE A 84 9.44 3.99 -9.71
CA ILE A 84 9.00 5.18 -8.98
C ILE A 84 9.72 5.24 -7.64
N ASP A 85 10.49 6.30 -7.39
CA ASP A 85 11.14 6.51 -6.11
C ASP A 85 10.09 6.71 -5.03
N SER A 86 10.01 5.78 -4.08
CA SER A 86 8.94 5.75 -3.08
C SER A 86 9.34 5.01 -1.81
N ARG A 87 8.69 5.42 -0.73
CA ARG A 87 8.80 4.77 0.58
C ARG A 87 7.41 4.70 1.19
N PHE A 88 6.99 3.51 1.59
CA PHE A 88 5.71 3.25 2.23
C PHE A 88 5.95 2.83 3.67
N CYS A 89 5.27 3.50 4.60
CA CYS A 89 5.28 3.12 6.01
C CYS A 89 3.86 2.77 6.44
N TRP A 90 3.65 1.52 6.81
CA TRP A 90 2.39 1.00 7.32
C TRP A 90 2.53 0.76 8.81
N GLU A 91 1.71 1.42 9.62
CA GLU A 91 1.68 1.23 11.07
C GLU A 91 0.34 0.67 11.52
N TYR A 92 0.39 -0.33 12.39
CA TYR A 92 -0.76 -1.10 12.85
C TYR A 92 -0.90 -0.95 14.36
N GLU A 93 -2.10 -0.62 14.84
CA GLU A 93 -2.38 -0.41 16.26
C GLU A 93 -3.71 -1.04 16.63
N ASN A 94 -3.73 -1.82 17.72
CA ASN A 94 -4.99 -2.32 18.28
C ASN A 94 -5.74 -1.18 18.97
N ILE A 95 -7.05 -1.13 18.74
CA ILE A 95 -7.97 -0.23 19.42
C ILE A 95 -9.20 -1.01 19.91
N ALA A 96 -10.05 -0.38 20.71
CA ALA A 96 -11.22 -1.05 21.28
C ALA A 96 -12.16 -1.60 20.20
N GLU A 97 -12.33 -0.90 19.08
CA GLU A 97 -13.26 -1.28 18.00
C GLU A 97 -12.65 -2.22 16.97
N GLY A 98 -11.36 -2.57 17.08
CA GLY A 98 -10.66 -3.39 16.09
C GLY A 98 -9.22 -2.96 15.95
N MET A 99 -8.89 -2.28 14.85
CA MET A 99 -7.53 -1.80 14.64
C MET A 99 -7.52 -0.46 13.90
N ARG A 100 -6.44 0.27 14.08
CA ARG A 100 -6.13 1.49 13.33
C ARG A 100 -4.94 1.23 12.43
N LEU A 101 -5.10 1.54 11.16
CA LEU A 101 -4.02 1.46 10.16
C LEU A 101 -3.64 2.86 9.74
N HIS A 102 -2.35 3.18 9.86
CA HIS A 102 -1.79 4.46 9.43
C HIS A 102 -0.83 4.22 8.28
N LEU A 103 -1.04 4.91 7.18
CA LEU A 103 -0.19 4.84 5.99
C LEU A 103 0.44 6.19 5.73
N GLU A 104 1.77 6.21 5.68
CA GLU A 104 2.54 7.36 5.18
C GLU A 104 3.30 6.93 3.94
N VAL A 105 3.21 7.74 2.88
CA VAL A 105 3.93 7.49 1.63
C VAL A 105 4.70 8.74 1.25
N GLU A 106 5.97 8.55 0.91
CA GLU A 106 6.77 9.58 0.26
C GLU A 106 7.15 9.06 -1.12
N TYR A 107 6.95 9.87 -2.16
CA TYR A 107 7.28 9.46 -3.51
C TYR A 107 7.59 10.66 -4.40
N LYS A 108 8.27 10.39 -5.50
CA LYS A 108 8.56 11.38 -6.53
C LYS A 108 7.71 11.07 -7.75
N VAL A 109 6.95 12.07 -8.25
CA VAL A 109 6.20 11.90 -9.49
C VAL A 109 7.20 11.64 -10.62
N PRO A 110 7.10 10.47 -11.30
CA PRO A 110 8.15 10.01 -12.21
C PRO A 110 8.05 10.56 -13.63
N ILE A 111 7.31 11.64 -13.81
CA ILE A 111 7.07 12.24 -15.13
C ILE A 111 7.88 13.52 -15.22
N PRO A 112 9.01 13.53 -15.99
CA PRO A 112 9.86 14.71 -16.10
C PRO A 112 9.19 15.82 -16.91
N LEU A 113 9.57 17.07 -16.61
CA LEU A 113 9.11 18.25 -17.34
C LEU A 113 7.60 18.46 -17.35
N ILE A 114 6.90 17.84 -16.41
CA ILE A 114 5.48 18.08 -16.19
C ILE A 114 5.35 19.42 -15.44
N GLY A 115 4.48 20.31 -15.88
CA GLY A 115 4.27 21.58 -15.20
C GLY A 115 3.72 21.38 -13.78
N LYS A 116 3.94 22.37 -12.91
CA LYS A 116 3.47 22.29 -11.51
C LYS A 116 1.98 22.03 -11.39
N LEU A 117 1.19 22.60 -12.28
CA LEU A 117 -0.26 22.42 -12.23
C LEU A 117 -0.67 20.96 -12.49
N ALA A 118 -0.03 20.32 -13.50
CA ALA A 118 -0.27 18.92 -13.81
C ALA A 118 0.23 18.01 -12.69
N GLU A 119 1.37 18.33 -12.07
CA GLU A 119 1.89 17.59 -10.94
C GLU A 119 0.91 17.61 -9.77
N VAL A 120 0.35 18.77 -9.43
CA VAL A 120 -0.66 18.90 -8.36
C VAL A 120 -1.88 18.02 -8.64
N VAL A 121 -2.35 17.97 -9.88
CA VAL A 121 -3.49 17.12 -10.27
C VAL A 121 -3.16 15.65 -10.07
N ILE A 122 -1.98 15.21 -10.48
CA ILE A 122 -1.53 13.82 -10.32
C ILE A 122 -1.42 13.45 -8.85
N ILE A 123 -0.86 14.33 -8.02
CA ILE A 123 -0.72 14.09 -6.58
C ILE A 123 -2.10 13.93 -5.94
N LYS A 124 -3.08 14.77 -6.32
CA LYS A 124 -4.45 14.65 -5.83
C LYS A 124 -5.10 13.34 -6.24
N GLN A 125 -4.88 12.90 -7.48
CA GLN A 125 -5.39 11.61 -7.94
C GLN A 125 -4.78 10.45 -7.16
N ASN A 126 -3.47 10.50 -6.91
CA ASN A 126 -2.78 9.47 -6.13
C ASN A 126 -3.29 9.44 -4.68
N ASP A 127 -3.55 10.61 -4.09
CA ASP A 127 -4.11 10.71 -2.75
C ASP A 127 -5.49 10.05 -2.69
N HIS A 128 -6.34 10.33 -3.67
CA HIS A 128 -7.67 9.73 -3.78
C HIS A 128 -7.59 8.22 -3.96
N GLU A 129 -6.68 7.74 -4.79
CA GLU A 129 -6.47 6.30 -4.99
C GLU A 129 -5.98 5.60 -3.73
N ALA A 130 -5.09 6.24 -2.95
CA ALA A 130 -4.64 5.70 -1.68
C ALA A 130 -5.79 5.58 -0.69
N ASN A 131 -6.64 6.59 -0.62
CA ASN A 131 -7.84 6.55 0.22
C ASN A 131 -8.79 5.42 -0.20
N ASN A 132 -9.01 5.27 -1.51
CA ASN A 132 -9.84 4.17 -2.04
C ASN A 132 -9.24 2.81 -1.72
N MET A 133 -7.94 2.66 -1.82
CA MET A 133 -7.26 1.42 -1.47
C MET A 133 -7.53 1.03 -0.01
N LEU A 134 -7.42 1.99 0.89
CA LEU A 134 -7.67 1.74 2.32
C LEU A 134 -9.14 1.37 2.58
N HIS A 135 -10.08 2.00 1.88
CA HIS A 135 -11.50 1.65 1.98
C HIS A 135 -11.78 0.25 1.40
N ASN A 136 -11.14 -0.11 0.30
CA ASN A 136 -11.24 -1.45 -0.26
C ASN A 136 -10.70 -2.50 0.72
N LEU A 137 -9.59 -2.19 1.38
CA LEU A 137 -9.03 -3.06 2.42
C LEU A 137 -10.00 -3.21 3.57
N LYS A 138 -10.56 -2.10 4.06
CA LYS A 138 -11.53 -2.11 5.15
C LYS A 138 -12.73 -2.99 4.80
N ASP A 139 -13.32 -2.78 3.64
CA ASP A 139 -14.48 -3.56 3.20
C ASP A 139 -14.16 -5.05 3.15
N ARG A 140 -12.99 -5.39 2.63
CA ARG A 140 -12.57 -6.78 2.52
C ARG A 140 -12.31 -7.44 3.88
N MET A 141 -11.69 -6.71 4.80
CA MET A 141 -11.36 -7.24 6.13
C MET A 141 -12.58 -7.37 7.02
N GLU A 142 -13.59 -6.52 6.84
CA GLU A 142 -14.80 -6.52 7.64
C GLU A 142 -15.87 -7.48 7.14
N ILE A 143 -15.67 -8.14 6.01
CA ILE A 143 -16.59 -9.15 5.52
C ILE A 143 -16.65 -10.30 6.52
N GLN A 144 -17.86 -10.56 7.04
CA GLN A 144 -18.14 -11.73 7.84
C GLN A 144 -18.62 -12.85 6.93
N VAL A 145 -17.93 -13.99 6.98
CA VAL A 145 -18.39 -15.17 6.26
C VAL A 145 -19.71 -15.61 6.89
N PRO A 146 -20.82 -15.71 6.12
CA PRO A 146 -22.07 -16.18 6.68
C PRO A 146 -21.89 -17.58 7.28
N ILE A 147 -22.41 -17.77 8.49
CA ILE A 147 -22.46 -19.09 9.07
C ILE A 147 -23.56 -19.84 8.32
N THR A 148 -23.15 -20.68 7.39
CA THR A 148 -24.10 -21.63 6.77
C THR A 148 -24.33 -22.76 7.73
N ALA A 149 -25.54 -22.82 8.19
CA ALA A 149 -25.98 -23.96 8.97
C ALA A 149 -26.07 -25.18 8.08
#